data_735e0e4e03aa00646d580fed1032e902
#
_entry.id   735e0e4e03aa00646d580fed1032e902
#
_cell.length_a   1.000
_cell.length_b   1.000
_cell.length_c   1.000
_cell.angle_alpha   90.00
_cell.angle_beta   90.00
_cell.angle_gamma   90.00
#
_symmetry.space_group_name_H-M   'P 1'
#
loop_
_entity.id
_entity.type
_entity.pdbx_description
1 polymer ?
#
loop_
_entity_poly.entity_id
_entity_poly.type
_entity_poly.pdbx_seq_one_letter_code
_entity_poly.pdbx_strand_id
1 'polypeptide(L)'
;MKINGKEVSLRFGMLSVEMFFGEADNMSGLSYYSSMGLAKIIWAGIVNYYDVKELPRPVTFEEVYNHIEDEMLNDSDLEDVKAAIKQFEESQALKKKTEQLQKATEEIKKKLVGQTQELQPTQPD
;
A
#
# COMPACT_ATOMS: atom_id res chain seq x y z
N MET A 1 8.88 -11.75 -11.13
CA MET A 1 7.44 -11.90 -11.44
C MET A 1 7.23 -11.72 -12.94
N LYS A 2 6.41 -12.55 -13.55
CA LYS A 2 6.09 -12.40 -14.97
C LYS A 2 4.68 -11.85 -15.14
N ILE A 3 4.58 -10.78 -15.91
CA ILE A 3 3.29 -10.15 -16.22
C ILE A 3 3.22 -9.99 -17.73
N ASN A 4 2.20 -10.58 -18.35
CA ASN A 4 2.00 -10.52 -19.79
C ASN A 4 3.25 -10.99 -20.56
N GLY A 5 3.88 -12.06 -20.06
CA GLY A 5 5.09 -12.64 -20.67
C GLY A 5 6.39 -11.88 -20.44
N LYS A 6 6.34 -10.78 -19.71
CA LYS A 6 7.51 -9.94 -19.44
C LYS A 6 7.99 -10.13 -18.00
N GLU A 7 9.31 -10.22 -17.83
CA GLU A 7 9.89 -10.27 -16.48
C GLU A 7 9.85 -8.90 -15.85
N VAL A 8 9.31 -8.80 -14.63
CA VAL A 8 9.10 -7.54 -13.93
C VAL A 8 9.74 -7.63 -12.56
N SER A 9 10.51 -6.62 -12.19
CA SER A 9 11.14 -6.52 -10.88
C SER A 9 10.36 -5.58 -9.98
N LEU A 10 10.42 -5.84 -8.68
CA LEU A 10 9.70 -5.07 -7.68
C LEU A 10 10.67 -4.57 -6.61
N ARG A 11 10.42 -3.38 -6.10
CA ARG A 11 11.12 -2.85 -4.94
C ARG A 11 10.12 -2.10 -4.06
N PHE A 12 10.10 -2.45 -2.79
CA PHE A 12 9.22 -1.78 -1.84
C PHE A 12 10.03 -0.87 -0.91
N GLY A 13 10.45 0.28 -1.45
CA GLY A 13 11.07 1.36 -0.72
C GLY A 13 10.04 2.41 -0.32
N MET A 14 10.53 3.56 0.17
CA MET A 14 9.62 4.62 0.63
C MET A 14 8.70 5.13 -0.47
N LEU A 15 9.19 5.21 -1.72
CA LEU A 15 8.34 5.67 -2.83
C LEU A 15 7.10 4.81 -2.99
N SER A 16 7.27 3.47 -2.97
CA SER A 16 6.13 2.56 -3.13
C SER A 16 5.14 2.67 -1.98
N VAL A 17 5.66 2.81 -0.75
CA VAL A 17 4.82 2.93 0.44
C VAL A 17 4.01 4.23 0.40
N GLU A 18 4.64 5.34 0.04
CA GLU A 18 3.95 6.61 -0.06
C GLU A 18 2.92 6.63 -1.18
N MET A 19 3.22 6.01 -2.32
CA MET A 19 2.26 5.87 -3.40
C MET A 19 1.04 5.06 -2.95
N PHE A 20 1.27 3.95 -2.28
CA PHE A 20 0.17 3.10 -1.82
C PHE A 20 -0.70 3.84 -0.81
N PHE A 21 -0.11 4.49 0.20
CA PHE A 21 -0.89 5.20 1.21
C PHE A 21 -1.60 6.43 0.64
N GLY A 22 -0.99 7.12 -0.31
CA GLY A 22 -1.66 8.23 -1.00
C GLY A 22 -2.89 7.77 -1.75
N GLU A 23 -2.79 6.62 -2.43
CA GLU A 23 -3.94 6.03 -3.13
C GLU A 23 -4.98 5.51 -2.13
N ALA A 24 -4.53 4.93 -1.02
CA ALA A 24 -5.42 4.38 -0.01
C ALA A 24 -6.32 5.45 0.60
N ASP A 25 -5.83 6.67 0.76
CA ASP A 25 -6.64 7.78 1.26
C ASP A 25 -7.84 8.06 0.34
N ASN A 26 -7.67 7.82 -0.95
CA ASN A 26 -8.72 8.00 -1.95
C ASN A 26 -9.55 6.74 -2.16
N MET A 27 -9.17 5.65 -1.55
CA MET A 27 -9.78 4.33 -1.72
C MET A 27 -10.47 3.87 -0.45
N SER A 28 -11.04 4.78 0.32
CA SER A 28 -11.73 4.43 1.55
C SER A 28 -12.82 3.38 1.26
N GLY A 29 -12.80 2.30 2.01
CA GLY A 29 -13.73 1.19 1.82
C GLY A 29 -13.25 0.09 0.89
N LEU A 30 -12.15 0.28 0.15
CA LEU A 30 -11.58 -0.79 -0.64
C LEU A 30 -10.76 -1.73 0.25
N SER A 31 -10.98 -3.02 0.07
CA SER A 31 -10.19 -4.01 0.79
C SER A 31 -8.75 -4.00 0.31
N TYR A 32 -7.82 -4.09 1.24
CA TYR A 32 -6.40 -4.29 0.98
C TYR A 32 -6.17 -5.49 0.04
N TYR A 33 -6.99 -6.53 0.19
CA TYR A 33 -6.87 -7.77 -0.58
C TYR A 33 -7.83 -7.85 -1.76
N SER A 34 -8.47 -6.76 -2.14
CA SER A 34 -9.24 -6.73 -3.38
C SER A 34 -8.28 -6.78 -4.57
N SER A 35 -8.80 -7.16 -5.74
CA SER A 35 -7.98 -7.18 -6.96
C SER A 35 -7.35 -5.81 -7.23
N MET A 36 -8.11 -4.74 -7.00
CA MET A 36 -7.59 -3.38 -7.16
C MET A 36 -6.51 -3.06 -6.12
N GLY A 37 -6.71 -3.44 -4.86
CA GLY A 37 -5.73 -3.22 -3.80
C GLY A 37 -4.42 -3.95 -4.08
N LEU A 38 -4.51 -5.23 -4.46
CA LEU A 38 -3.34 -6.02 -4.82
C LEU A 38 -2.61 -5.43 -6.03
N ALA A 39 -3.36 -5.01 -7.05
CA ALA A 39 -2.78 -4.41 -8.23
C ALA A 39 -2.02 -3.12 -7.89
N LYS A 40 -2.56 -2.30 -7.01
CA LYS A 40 -1.92 -1.05 -6.60
C LYS A 40 -0.65 -1.27 -5.80
N ILE A 41 -0.61 -2.28 -4.94
CA ILE A 41 0.60 -2.64 -4.22
C ILE A 41 1.70 -3.07 -5.20
N ILE A 42 1.38 -3.98 -6.10
CA ILE A 42 2.35 -4.47 -7.08
C ILE A 42 2.81 -3.35 -8.00
N TRP A 43 1.89 -2.52 -8.47
CA TRP A 43 2.21 -1.36 -9.31
C TRP A 43 3.16 -0.41 -8.60
N ALA A 44 2.91 -0.12 -7.32
CA ALA A 44 3.80 0.73 -6.54
C ALA A 44 5.22 0.16 -6.46
N GLY A 45 5.34 -1.17 -6.29
CA GLY A 45 6.64 -1.83 -6.31
C GLY A 45 7.34 -1.73 -7.65
N ILE A 46 6.61 -1.85 -8.74
CA ILE A 46 7.14 -1.70 -10.11
C ILE A 46 7.65 -0.27 -10.33
N VAL A 47 6.83 0.72 -10.02
CA VAL A 47 7.21 2.12 -10.18
C VAL A 47 8.45 2.43 -9.35
N ASN A 48 8.50 1.96 -8.11
CA ASN A 48 9.65 2.19 -7.26
C ASN A 48 10.93 1.61 -7.85
N TYR A 49 10.87 0.38 -8.37
CA TYR A 49 12.04 -0.25 -8.95
C TYR A 49 12.54 0.48 -10.19
N TYR A 50 11.65 0.71 -11.16
CA TYR A 50 12.06 1.25 -12.46
C TYR A 50 12.32 2.75 -12.42
N ASP A 51 11.52 3.51 -11.70
CA ASP A 51 11.69 4.97 -11.67
C ASP A 51 12.97 5.38 -10.92
N VAL A 52 13.27 4.74 -9.79
CA VAL A 52 14.50 5.03 -9.04
C VAL A 52 15.75 4.72 -9.87
N LYS A 53 15.68 3.67 -10.69
CA LYS A 53 16.79 3.29 -11.57
C LYS A 53 16.78 4.01 -12.92
N GLU A 54 15.78 4.87 -13.14
CA GLU A 54 15.63 5.60 -14.40
C GLU A 54 15.51 4.67 -15.60
N LEU A 55 14.83 3.54 -15.41
CA LEU A 55 14.56 2.56 -16.46
C LEU A 55 13.11 2.66 -16.91
N PRO A 56 12.82 2.37 -18.20
CA PRO A 56 11.43 2.35 -18.64
C PRO A 56 10.67 1.20 -17.98
N ARG A 57 9.42 1.47 -17.61
CA ARG A 57 8.55 0.46 -17.01
C ARG A 57 8.18 -0.56 -18.09
N PRO A 58 8.33 -1.87 -17.81
CA PRO A 58 8.03 -2.91 -18.82
C PRO A 58 6.55 -3.16 -19.02
N VAL A 59 5.70 -2.78 -18.06
CA VAL A 59 4.26 -3.01 -18.12
C VAL A 59 3.51 -1.77 -17.67
N THR A 60 2.22 -1.73 -17.96
CA THR A 60 1.31 -0.67 -17.52
C THR A 60 0.51 -1.16 -16.30
N PHE A 61 -0.14 -0.24 -15.60
CA PHE A 61 -1.03 -0.59 -14.50
C PHE A 61 -2.15 -1.51 -14.98
N GLU A 62 -2.70 -1.24 -16.15
CA GLU A 62 -3.75 -2.08 -16.71
C GLU A 62 -3.29 -3.53 -16.91
N GLU A 63 -2.07 -3.72 -17.40
CA GLU A 63 -1.50 -5.05 -17.55
C GLU A 63 -1.36 -5.77 -16.20
N VAL A 64 -0.96 -5.03 -15.15
CA VAL A 64 -0.86 -5.59 -13.80
C VAL A 64 -2.24 -6.01 -13.29
N TYR A 65 -3.22 -5.14 -13.44
CA TYR A 65 -4.58 -5.43 -13.00
C TYR A 65 -5.14 -6.66 -13.72
N ASN A 66 -4.98 -6.70 -15.04
CA ASN A 66 -5.46 -7.83 -15.83
C ASN A 66 -4.80 -9.14 -15.45
N HIS A 67 -3.52 -9.11 -15.12
CA HIS A 67 -2.80 -10.29 -14.66
C HIS A 67 -3.41 -10.85 -13.38
N ILE A 68 -3.71 -9.99 -12.41
CA ILE A 68 -4.31 -10.41 -11.15
C ILE A 68 -5.73 -10.93 -11.37
N GLU A 69 -6.51 -10.23 -12.18
CA GLU A 69 -7.87 -10.64 -12.50
C GLU A 69 -7.89 -12.01 -13.19
N ASP A 70 -7.01 -12.20 -14.17
CA ASP A 70 -6.92 -13.48 -14.89
C ASP A 70 -6.55 -14.63 -13.94
N GLU A 71 -5.60 -14.40 -13.02
CA GLU A 71 -5.24 -15.43 -12.05
C GLU A 71 -6.39 -15.75 -11.10
N MET A 72 -7.13 -14.75 -10.66
CA MET A 72 -8.28 -14.96 -9.79
C MET A 72 -9.40 -15.73 -10.49
N LEU A 73 -9.68 -15.38 -11.74
CA LEU A 73 -10.73 -16.03 -12.52
C LEU A 73 -10.39 -17.47 -12.90
N ASN A 74 -9.11 -17.80 -12.98
CA ASN A 74 -8.65 -19.14 -13.37
C ASN A 74 -8.28 -20.01 -12.18
N ASP A 75 -8.72 -19.66 -10.97
CA ASP A 75 -8.47 -20.39 -9.73
C ASP A 75 -6.99 -20.68 -9.49
N SER A 76 -6.13 -19.74 -9.90
CA SER A 76 -4.69 -19.82 -9.66
C SER A 76 -4.39 -19.67 -8.16
N ASP A 77 -3.29 -20.26 -7.72
CA ASP A 77 -2.81 -20.11 -6.34
C ASP A 77 -2.32 -18.70 -6.03
N LEU A 78 -2.17 -17.84 -7.02
CA LEU A 78 -1.68 -16.47 -6.85
C LEU A 78 -0.31 -16.41 -6.16
N GLU A 79 0.54 -17.40 -6.41
CA GLU A 79 1.82 -17.52 -5.71
C GLU A 79 2.74 -16.32 -5.92
N ASP A 80 2.82 -15.81 -7.15
CA ASP A 80 3.60 -14.64 -7.47
C ASP A 80 3.05 -13.39 -6.79
N VAL A 81 1.74 -13.23 -6.76
CA VAL A 81 1.06 -12.12 -6.09
C VAL A 81 1.28 -12.21 -4.58
N LYS A 82 1.11 -13.40 -4.00
CA LYS A 82 1.35 -13.61 -2.57
C LYS A 82 2.78 -13.27 -2.18
N ALA A 83 3.75 -13.69 -2.99
CA ALA A 83 5.17 -13.39 -2.74
C ALA A 83 5.43 -11.88 -2.77
N ALA A 84 4.83 -11.17 -3.72
CA ALA A 84 4.97 -9.72 -3.82
C ALA A 84 4.36 -9.02 -2.61
N ILE A 85 3.16 -9.43 -2.19
CA ILE A 85 2.49 -8.85 -1.03
C ILE A 85 3.30 -9.09 0.25
N LYS A 86 3.83 -10.29 0.41
CA LYS A 86 4.70 -10.61 1.54
C LYS A 86 5.92 -9.71 1.58
N GLN A 87 6.55 -9.49 0.43
CA GLN A 87 7.69 -8.59 0.31
C GLN A 87 7.33 -7.18 0.75
N PHE A 88 6.16 -6.68 0.35
CA PHE A 88 5.66 -5.38 0.76
C PHE A 88 5.44 -5.33 2.27
N GLU A 89 4.74 -6.31 2.82
CA GLU A 89 4.42 -6.35 4.26
C GLU A 89 5.65 -6.44 5.14
N GLU A 90 6.71 -7.10 4.67
CA GLU A 90 7.96 -7.25 5.42
C GLU A 90 8.96 -6.13 5.15
N SER A 91 8.62 -5.16 4.29
CA SER A 91 9.56 -4.09 3.92
C SER A 91 9.84 -3.16 5.09
N GLN A 92 11.09 -2.68 5.17
CA GLN A 92 11.49 -1.69 6.17
C GLN A 92 10.74 -0.37 5.99
N ALA A 93 10.48 -0.01 4.73
CA ALA A 93 9.76 1.22 4.43
C ALA A 93 8.34 1.20 5.00
N LEU A 94 7.63 0.07 4.88
CA LEU A 94 6.30 -0.07 5.44
C LEU A 94 6.32 -0.01 6.96
N LYS A 95 7.29 -0.69 7.59
CA LYS A 95 7.44 -0.66 9.04
C LYS A 95 7.66 0.76 9.54
N LYS A 96 8.52 1.51 8.87
CA LYS A 96 8.79 2.91 9.24
C LYS A 96 7.56 3.79 9.05
N LYS A 97 6.83 3.62 7.95
CA LYS A 97 5.61 4.39 7.71
C LYS A 97 4.56 4.09 8.76
N THR A 98 4.40 2.83 9.12
CA THR A 98 3.46 2.42 10.16
C THR A 98 3.80 3.05 11.51
N GLU A 99 5.09 3.06 11.89
CA GLU A 99 5.54 3.70 13.11
C GLU A 99 5.24 5.20 13.12
N GLN A 100 5.50 5.88 12.01
CA GLN A 100 5.20 7.31 11.88
C GLN A 100 3.71 7.60 12.03
N LEU A 101 2.87 6.77 11.40
CA LEU A 101 1.43 6.93 11.51
C LEU A 101 0.93 6.69 12.93
N GLN A 102 1.48 5.70 13.62
CA GLN A 102 1.14 5.44 15.02
C GLN A 102 1.49 6.62 15.91
N LYS A 103 2.69 7.18 15.74
CA LYS A 103 3.11 8.36 16.51
C LYS A 103 2.20 9.55 16.25
N ALA A 104 1.89 9.82 15.00
CA ALA A 104 0.99 10.91 14.64
C ALA A 104 -0.40 10.71 15.26
N THR A 105 -0.91 9.48 15.22
CA THR A 105 -2.20 9.14 15.81
C THR A 105 -2.18 9.34 17.33
N GLU A 106 -1.12 8.93 18.00
CA GLU A 106 -0.99 9.12 19.45
C GLU A 106 -0.95 10.60 19.81
N GLU A 107 -0.23 11.41 19.07
CA GLU A 107 -0.19 12.86 19.28
C GLU A 107 -1.55 13.51 19.12
N ILE A 108 -2.29 13.10 18.09
CA ILE A 108 -3.65 13.60 17.86
C ILE A 108 -4.55 13.19 19.02
N LYS A 109 -4.47 11.94 19.47
CA LYS A 109 -5.26 11.47 20.60
C LYS A 109 -4.95 12.26 21.87
N LYS A 110 -3.68 12.54 22.13
CA LYS A 110 -3.28 13.35 23.29
C LYS A 110 -3.86 14.75 23.23
N LYS A 111 -3.82 15.38 22.07
CA LYS A 111 -4.41 16.70 21.86
C LYS A 111 -5.90 16.69 22.06
N LEU A 112 -6.60 15.68 21.53
CA LEU A 112 -8.04 15.55 21.69
C LEU A 112 -8.43 15.30 23.16
N VAL A 113 -7.68 14.46 23.85
CA VAL A 113 -7.93 14.20 25.26
C VAL A 113 -7.71 15.47 26.09
N GLY A 114 -6.64 16.22 25.80
CA GLY A 114 -6.39 17.48 26.45
C GLY A 114 -7.52 18.48 26.26
N GLN A 115 -8.01 18.63 25.04
CA GLN A 115 -9.13 19.51 24.73
C GLN A 115 -10.41 19.03 25.42
N THR A 116 -10.66 17.74 25.42
CA THR A 116 -11.83 17.18 26.10
C THR A 116 -11.75 17.43 27.60
N GLN A 117 -10.59 17.28 28.20
CA GLN A 117 -10.40 17.55 29.61
C GLN A 117 -10.61 19.03 29.95
N GLU A 118 -10.18 19.92 29.08
CA GLU A 118 -10.41 21.35 29.28
C GLU A 118 -11.90 21.70 29.21
N LEU A 119 -12.66 21.00 28.40
CA LEU A 119 -14.09 21.23 28.26
C LEU A 119 -14.94 20.55 29.33
N GLN A 120 -14.46 19.48 29.92
CA GLN A 120 -15.20 18.73 30.94
C GLN A 120 -15.56 19.54 32.16
N PRO A 121 -14.71 20.44 32.70
CA PRO A 121 -15.08 21.22 33.90
C PRO A 121 -16.30 22.08 33.71
N THR A 122 -16.71 22.33 32.47
CA THR A 122 -17.88 23.15 32.21
C THR A 122 -19.20 22.39 32.20
N GLN A 123 -19.14 21.06 32.32
CA GLN A 123 -20.35 20.25 32.34
C GLN A 123 -20.94 20.21 33.73
N PRO A 124 -22.16 20.68 33.88
CA PRO A 124 -22.89 20.44 35.12
C PRO A 124 -23.28 18.98 35.16
N ASP A 125 -23.34 18.43 36.25
CA ASP A 125 -23.75 17.04 36.39
C ASP A 125 -25.15 16.74 35.92
#